data_b9d7d959882a6f73b68d8cf5de3c10ce
#
_entry.id   b9d7d959882a6f73b68d8cf5de3c10ce
#
_cell.length_a   1.000
_cell.length_b   1.000
_cell.length_c   1.000
_cell.angle_alpha   90.00
_cell.angle_beta   90.00
_cell.angle_gamma   90.00
#
_symmetry.space_group_name_H-M   'P 1'
#
loop_
_entity.id
_entity.type
_entity.pdbx_description
1 polymer ?
#
loop_
_entity_poly.entity_id
_entity_poly.type
_entity_poly.pdbx_seq_one_letter_code
_entity_poly.pdbx_strand_id
1 'polypeptide(L)'
;MKIFPAIDLRDGRAVRLTQGDYDKMTVYSAQPCGVARRFIRTGARNLHVVDLDGAKDGTPSMANLVEIEALVQQGHAFIEVGGGIRTEERIRQYLDLGVGRCILGTVAVENFAFVERMAQRYQEKIAVGVDARDGMVATHGWQKTSGEESFSFCRRLRDAGVRTVIYTDISRDGTLGGTNLEAYRKLTELEGLEIIASGGISSVKEIEALKDMGAGGAILGKAVYDGKLDLGMSLRAAGDMRDELDDKLPLF
;
A
#
# COMPACT_ATOMS: atom_id res chain seq x y z
N MET A 1 -2.37 -8.52 -12.90
CA MET A 1 -1.68 -7.97 -11.71
C MET A 1 -2.37 -6.66 -11.33
N LYS A 2 -2.73 -6.46 -10.07
CA LYS A 2 -3.43 -5.24 -9.59
C LYS A 2 -2.46 -4.05 -9.51
N ILE A 3 -2.93 -2.86 -9.84
CA ILE A 3 -2.18 -1.60 -9.65
C ILE A 3 -2.87 -0.76 -8.59
N PHE A 4 -2.08 -0.31 -7.62
CA PHE A 4 -2.51 0.49 -6.49
C PHE A 4 -1.80 1.87 -6.52
N PRO A 5 -2.37 2.90 -7.17
CA PRO A 5 -1.88 4.25 -6.96
C PRO A 5 -2.01 4.61 -5.47
N ALA A 6 -0.94 5.18 -4.91
CA ALA A 6 -0.88 5.44 -3.48
C ALA A 6 -1.26 6.88 -3.12
N ILE A 7 -1.97 7.04 -2.01
CA ILE A 7 -2.33 8.33 -1.40
C ILE A 7 -1.91 8.29 0.07
N ASP A 8 -0.88 9.06 0.43
CA ASP A 8 -0.48 9.22 1.82
C ASP A 8 -1.25 10.42 2.39
N LEU A 9 -1.90 10.21 3.53
CA LEU A 9 -2.68 11.22 4.23
C LEU A 9 -1.93 11.75 5.45
N ARG A 10 -1.83 13.06 5.56
CA ARG A 10 -1.38 13.75 6.77
C ARG A 10 -2.19 15.01 6.99
N ASP A 11 -2.81 15.11 8.15
CA ASP A 11 -3.63 16.25 8.53
C ASP A 11 -4.67 16.60 7.44
N GLY A 12 -5.37 15.57 6.92
CA GLY A 12 -6.38 15.67 5.86
C GLY A 12 -5.87 16.04 4.47
N ARG A 13 -4.54 15.98 4.23
CA ARG A 13 -3.93 16.35 2.95
C ARG A 13 -3.23 15.16 2.31
N ALA A 14 -3.24 15.11 0.98
CA ALA A 14 -2.43 14.18 0.22
C ALA A 14 -0.99 14.66 0.14
N VAL A 15 -0.08 13.85 0.70
CA VAL A 15 1.34 14.18 0.83
C VAL A 15 2.24 13.06 0.32
N ARG A 16 3.54 13.31 0.29
CA ARG A 16 4.57 12.29 0.14
C ARG A 16 5.75 12.62 1.04
N LEU A 17 6.28 11.60 1.69
CA LEU A 17 7.53 11.67 2.42
C LEU A 17 8.69 11.21 1.51
N THR A 18 9.86 11.79 1.64
CA THR A 18 11.08 11.28 1.02
C THR A 18 11.70 10.25 1.95
N GLN A 19 11.72 8.98 1.54
CA GLN A 19 12.25 7.87 2.33
C GLN A 19 11.68 7.79 3.77
N GLY A 20 10.38 8.10 3.93
CA GLY A 20 9.72 8.07 5.23
C GLY A 20 10.06 9.23 6.18
N ASP A 21 10.85 10.20 5.74
CA ASP A 21 11.27 11.36 6.54
C ASP A 21 10.16 12.40 6.61
N TYR A 22 9.58 12.59 7.81
CA TYR A 22 8.50 13.56 8.07
C TYR A 22 8.93 15.02 7.89
N ASP A 23 10.22 15.31 8.00
CA ASP A 23 10.77 16.67 7.79
C ASP A 23 10.96 16.98 6.29
N LYS A 24 10.92 15.92 5.44
CA LYS A 24 11.02 16.03 3.98
C LYS A 24 9.68 15.69 3.31
N MET A 25 8.63 16.34 3.78
CA MET A 25 7.28 16.14 3.28
C MET A 25 6.96 17.13 2.15
N THR A 26 6.38 16.63 1.08
CA THR A 26 5.80 17.40 -0.02
C THR A 26 4.28 17.27 0.01
N VAL A 27 3.54 18.38 0.01
CA VAL A 27 2.08 18.41 -0.12
C VAL A 27 1.75 18.46 -1.61
N TYR A 28 1.04 17.45 -2.11
CA TYR A 28 0.59 17.39 -3.50
C TYR A 28 -0.83 17.91 -3.70
N SER A 29 -1.68 17.77 -2.69
CA SER A 29 -3.04 18.28 -2.76
C SER A 29 -3.64 18.48 -1.36
N ALA A 30 -4.41 19.55 -1.21
CA ALA A 30 -5.30 19.75 -0.06
C ALA A 30 -6.62 18.97 -0.19
N GLN A 31 -6.83 18.26 -1.30
CA GLN A 31 -8.06 17.53 -1.59
C GLN A 31 -7.73 16.08 -2.02
N PRO A 32 -7.52 15.14 -1.07
CA PRO A 32 -7.21 13.74 -1.36
C PRO A 32 -8.25 13.08 -2.27
N CYS A 33 -9.54 13.37 -2.08
CA CYS A 33 -10.62 12.89 -2.94
C CYS A 33 -10.49 13.33 -4.40
N GLY A 34 -9.91 14.51 -4.65
CA GLY A 34 -9.60 14.99 -6.01
C GLY A 34 -8.49 14.18 -6.66
N VAL A 35 -7.48 13.79 -5.86
CA VAL A 35 -6.40 12.90 -6.32
C VAL A 35 -6.95 11.52 -6.67
N ALA A 36 -7.77 10.93 -5.79
CA ALA A 36 -8.40 9.64 -6.02
C ALA A 36 -9.27 9.64 -7.29
N ARG A 37 -10.11 10.66 -7.47
CA ARG A 37 -10.93 10.82 -8.69
C ARG A 37 -10.08 10.85 -9.95
N ARG A 38 -8.95 11.55 -9.95
CA ARG A 38 -8.02 11.57 -11.09
C ARG A 38 -7.48 10.17 -11.39
N PHE A 39 -7.07 9.41 -10.38
CA PHE A 39 -6.60 8.03 -10.56
C PHE A 39 -7.70 7.12 -11.10
N ILE A 40 -8.91 7.19 -10.53
CA ILE A 40 -10.07 6.39 -10.96
C ILE A 40 -10.47 6.74 -12.41
N ARG A 41 -10.47 8.02 -12.79
CA ARG A 41 -10.73 8.45 -14.17
C ARG A 41 -9.67 7.97 -15.16
N THR A 42 -8.42 7.77 -14.71
CA THR A 42 -7.38 7.15 -15.54
C THR A 42 -7.60 5.65 -15.71
N GLY A 43 -8.54 5.04 -14.96
CA GLY A 43 -8.90 3.62 -15.04
C GLY A 43 -8.47 2.79 -13.83
N ALA A 44 -7.94 3.39 -12.77
CA ALA A 44 -7.56 2.65 -11.57
C ALA A 44 -8.79 2.02 -10.88
N ARG A 45 -8.63 0.76 -10.48
CA ARG A 45 -9.65 -0.03 -9.75
C ARG A 45 -9.33 -0.16 -8.26
N ASN A 46 -8.10 0.14 -7.89
CA ASN A 46 -7.59 -0.04 -6.53
C ASN A 46 -6.86 1.23 -6.09
N LEU A 47 -6.87 1.51 -4.79
CA LEU A 47 -6.13 2.59 -4.15
C LEU A 47 -5.43 2.07 -2.89
N HIS A 48 -4.17 2.46 -2.72
CA HIS A 48 -3.42 2.23 -1.49
C HIS A 48 -3.39 3.53 -0.70
N VAL A 49 -3.93 3.51 0.53
CA VAL A 49 -4.02 4.70 1.39
C VAL A 49 -3.19 4.49 2.65
N VAL A 50 -2.37 5.47 3.00
CA VAL A 50 -1.58 5.44 4.23
C VAL A 50 -1.98 6.61 5.13
N ASP A 51 -2.45 6.28 6.33
CA ASP A 51 -2.66 7.27 7.40
C ASP A 51 -1.33 7.53 8.12
N LEU A 52 -0.63 8.59 7.72
CA LEU A 52 0.67 8.95 8.30
C LEU A 52 0.57 9.47 9.73
N ASP A 53 -0.57 10.04 10.14
CA ASP A 53 -0.78 10.47 11.52
C ASP A 53 -0.93 9.23 12.41
N GLY A 54 -1.73 8.25 11.99
CA GLY A 54 -1.83 6.95 12.67
C GLY A 54 -0.51 6.19 12.71
N ALA A 55 0.27 6.24 11.62
CA ALA A 55 1.59 5.61 11.58
C ALA A 55 2.57 6.20 12.60
N LYS A 56 2.57 7.54 12.74
CA LYS A 56 3.45 8.28 13.64
C LYS A 56 3.01 8.14 15.09
N ASP A 57 1.73 8.44 15.37
CA ASP A 57 1.23 8.66 16.73
C ASP A 57 0.44 7.45 17.28
N GLY A 58 0.22 6.42 16.45
CA GLY A 58 -0.58 5.24 16.77
C GLY A 58 -2.09 5.49 16.77
N THR A 59 -2.51 6.73 16.49
CA THR A 59 -3.92 7.14 16.43
C THR A 59 -4.12 8.01 15.20
N PRO A 60 -5.09 7.70 14.30
CA PRO A 60 -5.39 8.53 13.16
C PRO A 60 -5.92 9.90 13.62
N SER A 61 -5.62 10.93 12.84
CA SER A 61 -6.30 12.21 13.01
C SER A 61 -7.76 12.12 12.53
N MET A 62 -8.64 12.94 13.13
CA MET A 62 -10.03 13.03 12.63
C MET A 62 -10.06 13.50 11.17
N ALA A 63 -9.14 14.38 10.78
CA ALA A 63 -9.04 14.85 9.40
C ALA A 63 -8.77 13.69 8.42
N ASN A 64 -7.82 12.79 8.74
CA ASN A 64 -7.55 11.62 7.90
C ASN A 64 -8.71 10.63 7.88
N LEU A 65 -9.40 10.41 9.00
CA LEU A 65 -10.59 9.53 9.03
C LEU A 65 -11.71 10.05 8.12
N VAL A 66 -11.99 11.36 8.14
CA VAL A 66 -12.98 11.99 7.26
C VAL A 66 -12.60 11.81 5.78
N GLU A 67 -11.34 11.98 5.43
CA GLU A 67 -10.88 11.77 4.06
C GLU A 67 -10.96 10.30 3.64
N ILE A 68 -10.61 9.35 4.51
CA ILE A 68 -10.74 7.92 4.22
C ILE A 68 -12.20 7.53 4.01
N GLU A 69 -13.11 8.01 4.85
CA GLU A 69 -14.55 7.80 4.68
C GLU A 69 -15.04 8.37 3.35
N ALA A 70 -14.65 9.61 3.02
CA ALA A 70 -15.03 10.25 1.77
C ALA A 70 -14.46 9.53 0.54
N LEU A 71 -13.24 8.96 0.62
CA LEU A 71 -12.66 8.12 -0.42
C LEU A 71 -13.49 6.85 -0.65
N VAL A 72 -13.88 6.18 0.43
CA VAL A 72 -14.70 4.96 0.37
C VAL A 72 -16.09 5.25 -0.21
N GLN A 73 -16.72 6.34 0.22
CA GLN A 73 -18.07 6.75 -0.25
C GLN A 73 -18.11 7.06 -1.75
N GLN A 74 -16.99 7.34 -2.40
CA GLN A 74 -16.94 7.44 -3.86
C GLN A 74 -17.32 6.13 -4.57
N GLY A 75 -17.12 4.96 -3.91
CA GLY A 75 -17.63 3.67 -4.35
C GLY A 75 -17.02 3.08 -5.64
N HIS A 76 -15.98 3.71 -6.19
CA HIS A 76 -15.45 3.37 -7.51
C HIS A 76 -14.14 2.60 -7.50
N ALA A 77 -13.56 2.34 -6.32
CA ALA A 77 -12.30 1.61 -6.20
C ALA A 77 -12.28 0.73 -4.95
N PHE A 78 -11.54 -0.37 -5.01
CA PHE A 78 -11.13 -1.09 -3.83
C PHE A 78 -10.09 -0.26 -3.08
N ILE A 79 -10.27 -0.07 -1.78
CA ILE A 79 -9.38 0.75 -0.96
C ILE A 79 -8.76 -0.12 0.11
N GLU A 80 -7.42 -0.14 0.17
CA GLU A 80 -6.68 -0.67 1.30
C GLU A 80 -6.07 0.47 2.11
N VAL A 81 -6.07 0.31 3.44
CA VAL A 81 -5.58 1.35 4.36
C VAL A 81 -4.53 0.77 5.30
N GLY A 82 -3.39 1.47 5.40
CA GLY A 82 -2.34 1.25 6.39
C GLY A 82 -2.10 2.49 7.23
N GLY A 83 -1.28 2.34 8.28
CA GLY A 83 -0.91 3.45 9.17
C GLY A 83 -1.40 3.24 10.61
N GLY A 84 -0.53 2.74 11.47
CA GLY A 84 -0.75 2.66 12.92
C GLY A 84 -1.84 1.68 13.39
N ILE A 85 -2.29 0.75 12.56
CA ILE A 85 -3.30 -0.25 12.94
C ILE A 85 -2.67 -1.28 13.87
N ARG A 86 -3.05 -1.25 15.16
CA ARG A 86 -2.47 -2.09 16.22
C ARG A 86 -3.51 -2.83 17.06
N THR A 87 -4.79 -2.54 16.87
CA THR A 87 -5.88 -3.14 17.63
C THR A 87 -7.01 -3.62 16.73
N GLU A 88 -7.80 -4.56 17.21
CA GLU A 88 -8.96 -5.08 16.49
C GLU A 88 -10.06 -4.03 16.33
N GLU A 89 -10.22 -3.13 17.31
CA GLU A 89 -11.16 -2.01 17.23
C GLU A 89 -10.84 -1.12 16.03
N ARG A 90 -9.55 -0.86 15.78
CA ARG A 90 -9.11 -0.07 14.63
C ARG A 90 -9.39 -0.78 13.32
N ILE A 91 -9.15 -2.09 13.24
CA ILE A 91 -9.50 -2.90 12.07
C ILE A 91 -11.01 -2.79 11.81
N ARG A 92 -11.84 -3.01 12.83
CA ARG A 92 -13.30 -2.90 12.69
C ARG A 92 -13.72 -1.51 12.24
N GLN A 93 -13.18 -0.46 12.84
CA GLN A 93 -13.51 0.91 12.46
C GLN A 93 -13.29 1.16 10.96
N TYR A 94 -12.16 0.75 10.40
CA TYR A 94 -11.91 0.92 8.97
C TYR A 94 -12.81 0.02 8.10
N LEU A 95 -13.05 -1.22 8.51
CA LEU A 95 -13.93 -2.13 7.78
C LEU A 95 -15.40 -1.66 7.82
N ASP A 96 -15.86 -1.08 8.94
CA ASP A 96 -17.22 -0.52 9.09
C ASP A 96 -17.41 0.74 8.23
N LEU A 97 -16.34 1.52 7.99
CA LEU A 97 -16.31 2.60 7.00
C LEU A 97 -16.40 2.09 5.55
N GLY A 98 -16.18 0.78 5.30
CA GLY A 98 -16.20 0.16 3.98
C GLY A 98 -14.81 0.02 3.33
N VAL A 99 -13.73 0.21 4.09
CA VAL A 99 -12.37 -0.12 3.61
C VAL A 99 -12.30 -1.61 3.26
N GLY A 100 -11.77 -1.93 2.09
CA GLY A 100 -11.70 -3.30 1.59
C GLY A 100 -10.65 -4.15 2.30
N ARG A 101 -9.52 -3.55 2.76
CA ARG A 101 -8.41 -4.25 3.41
C ARG A 101 -7.64 -3.34 4.36
N CYS A 102 -7.32 -3.85 5.56
CA CYS A 102 -6.46 -3.22 6.55
C CYS A 102 -5.05 -3.78 6.46
N ILE A 103 -4.03 -2.91 6.54
CA ILE A 103 -2.62 -3.28 6.43
C ILE A 103 -1.98 -3.15 7.82
N LEU A 104 -1.48 -4.27 8.34
CA LEU A 104 -0.77 -4.36 9.60
C LEU A 104 0.74 -4.26 9.35
N GLY A 105 1.40 -3.25 9.91
CA GLY A 105 2.85 -3.04 9.77
C GLY A 105 3.60 -3.45 11.03
N THR A 106 4.13 -2.49 11.79
CA THR A 106 4.95 -2.68 13.00
C THR A 106 4.39 -3.72 13.99
N VAL A 107 3.07 -3.77 14.16
CA VAL A 107 2.42 -4.75 15.05
C VAL A 107 2.69 -6.20 14.65
N ALA A 108 2.99 -6.46 13.37
CA ALA A 108 3.29 -7.80 12.90
C ALA A 108 4.63 -8.33 13.45
N VAL A 109 5.56 -7.44 13.73
CA VAL A 109 6.83 -7.79 14.40
C VAL A 109 6.65 -7.81 15.92
N GLU A 110 5.94 -6.82 16.50
CA GLU A 110 5.83 -6.65 17.94
C GLU A 110 4.84 -7.61 18.61
N ASN A 111 3.79 -8.01 17.89
CA ASN A 111 2.73 -8.89 18.41
C ASN A 111 2.24 -9.86 17.32
N PHE A 112 3.09 -10.80 16.97
CA PHE A 112 2.79 -11.76 15.90
C PHE A 112 1.51 -12.57 16.17
N ALA A 113 1.25 -12.97 17.42
CA ALA A 113 0.04 -13.71 17.80
C ALA A 113 -1.24 -12.89 17.56
N PHE A 114 -1.20 -11.57 17.62
CA PHE A 114 -2.32 -10.71 17.25
C PHE A 114 -2.58 -10.82 15.74
N VAL A 115 -1.51 -10.74 14.92
CA VAL A 115 -1.65 -10.83 13.45
C VAL A 115 -2.21 -12.18 13.02
N GLU A 116 -1.73 -13.27 13.61
CA GLU A 116 -2.25 -14.63 13.36
C GLU A 116 -3.77 -14.69 13.62
N ARG A 117 -4.24 -14.20 14.78
CA ARG A 117 -5.68 -14.17 15.09
C ARG A 117 -6.46 -13.29 14.11
N MET A 118 -5.92 -12.14 13.70
CA MET A 118 -6.60 -11.23 12.77
C MET A 118 -6.65 -11.81 11.35
N ALA A 119 -5.57 -12.45 10.89
CA ALA A 119 -5.53 -13.15 9.61
C ALA A 119 -6.57 -14.29 9.55
N GLN A 120 -6.68 -15.10 10.62
CA GLN A 120 -7.68 -16.17 10.70
C GLN A 120 -9.12 -15.60 10.71
N ARG A 121 -9.36 -14.50 11.42
CA ARG A 121 -10.70 -13.93 11.61
C ARG A 121 -11.18 -13.13 10.41
N TYR A 122 -10.32 -12.33 9.79
CA TYR A 122 -10.68 -11.37 8.74
C TYR A 122 -10.17 -11.75 7.35
N GLN A 123 -9.34 -12.78 7.25
CA GLN A 123 -8.85 -13.39 6.00
C GLN A 123 -8.31 -12.34 5.00
N GLU A 124 -8.90 -12.26 3.79
CA GLU A 124 -8.47 -11.34 2.73
C GLU A 124 -8.60 -9.85 3.09
N LYS A 125 -9.33 -9.53 4.16
CA LYS A 125 -9.45 -8.15 4.67
C LYS A 125 -8.22 -7.70 5.45
N ILE A 126 -7.24 -8.60 5.68
CA ILE A 126 -5.97 -8.28 6.32
C ILE A 126 -4.84 -8.51 5.33
N ALA A 127 -3.95 -7.52 5.22
CA ALA A 127 -2.62 -7.67 4.65
C ALA A 127 -1.57 -7.30 5.70
N VAL A 128 -0.34 -7.74 5.47
CA VAL A 128 0.80 -7.33 6.30
C VAL A 128 1.78 -6.54 5.44
N GLY A 129 2.15 -5.34 5.92
CA GLY A 129 3.23 -4.54 5.36
C GLY A 129 4.57 -5.02 5.92
N VAL A 130 5.45 -5.43 5.02
CA VAL A 130 6.84 -5.83 5.32
C VAL A 130 7.76 -4.84 4.65
N ASP A 131 8.21 -3.87 5.40
CA ASP A 131 9.17 -2.88 4.95
C ASP A 131 10.57 -3.42 5.20
N ALA A 132 11.40 -3.55 4.17
CA ALA A 132 12.72 -4.16 4.26
C ALA A 132 13.83 -3.17 3.94
N ARG A 133 14.88 -3.20 4.75
CA ARG A 133 16.15 -2.51 4.53
C ARG A 133 17.27 -3.53 4.66
N ASP A 134 18.08 -3.67 3.61
CA ASP A 134 19.20 -4.61 3.58
C ASP A 134 18.80 -6.04 3.99
N GLY A 135 17.61 -6.48 3.55
CA GLY A 135 17.06 -7.81 3.86
C GLY A 135 16.42 -7.97 5.25
N MET A 136 16.48 -6.96 6.11
CA MET A 136 15.90 -6.98 7.46
C MET A 136 14.61 -6.18 7.52
N VAL A 137 13.63 -6.65 8.33
CA VAL A 137 12.35 -5.95 8.51
C VAL A 137 12.54 -4.66 9.30
N ALA A 138 12.05 -3.55 8.75
CA ALA A 138 12.01 -2.26 9.41
C ALA A 138 10.65 -2.02 10.07
N THR A 139 10.64 -1.24 11.16
CA THR A 139 9.46 -0.92 11.96
C THR A 139 9.44 0.56 12.33
N HIS A 140 8.33 1.02 12.96
CA HIS A 140 8.17 2.40 13.47
C HIS A 140 8.37 3.45 12.37
N GLY A 141 7.71 3.28 11.21
CA GLY A 141 7.88 4.21 10.09
C GLY A 141 9.33 4.26 9.60
N TRP A 142 9.98 3.08 9.51
CA TRP A 142 11.34 2.86 9.00
C TRP A 142 12.48 3.35 9.91
N GLN A 143 12.15 3.77 11.14
CA GLN A 143 13.14 4.32 12.10
C GLN A 143 13.96 3.24 12.80
N LYS A 144 13.44 2.02 12.89
CA LYS A 144 14.10 0.89 13.55
C LYS A 144 14.21 -0.30 12.61
N THR A 145 15.32 -1.02 12.67
CA THR A 145 15.48 -2.32 12.02
C THR A 145 15.26 -3.40 13.08
N SER A 146 14.41 -4.38 12.78
CA SER A 146 14.20 -5.54 13.66
C SER A 146 15.30 -6.58 13.46
N GLY A 147 15.32 -7.61 14.31
CA GLY A 147 16.19 -8.78 14.14
C GLY A 147 15.63 -9.83 13.17
N GLU A 148 14.49 -9.56 12.50
CA GLU A 148 13.82 -10.49 11.60
C GLU A 148 14.33 -10.32 10.16
N GLU A 149 14.77 -11.42 9.54
CA GLU A 149 15.08 -11.44 8.12
C GLU A 149 13.76 -11.46 7.31
N SER A 150 13.63 -10.56 6.34
CA SER A 150 12.36 -10.23 5.71
C SER A 150 11.73 -11.39 4.93
N PHE A 151 12.52 -12.21 4.26
CA PHE A 151 12.02 -13.36 3.52
C PHE A 151 11.53 -14.48 4.46
N SER A 152 12.26 -14.75 5.53
CA SER A 152 11.86 -15.70 6.57
C SER A 152 10.61 -15.22 7.30
N PHE A 153 10.48 -13.92 7.51
CA PHE A 153 9.30 -13.31 8.08
C PHE A 153 8.08 -13.49 7.17
N CYS A 154 8.21 -13.28 5.84
CA CYS A 154 7.13 -13.53 4.89
C CYS A 154 6.67 -15.00 4.92
N ARG A 155 7.60 -15.96 5.00
CA ARG A 155 7.23 -17.39 5.17
C ARG A 155 6.43 -17.64 6.45
N ARG A 156 6.89 -17.07 7.57
CA ARG A 156 6.19 -17.18 8.85
C ARG A 156 4.80 -16.57 8.81
N LEU A 157 4.61 -15.44 8.12
CA LEU A 157 3.30 -14.81 7.91
C LEU A 157 2.36 -15.71 7.10
N ARG A 158 2.85 -16.32 6.00
CA ARG A 158 2.09 -17.30 5.21
C ARG A 158 1.63 -18.45 6.08
N ASP A 159 2.53 -19.03 6.86
CA ASP A 159 2.25 -20.19 7.71
C ASP A 159 1.24 -19.85 8.84
N ALA A 160 1.16 -18.59 9.24
CA ALA A 160 0.16 -18.06 10.15
C ALA A 160 -1.20 -17.74 9.49
N GLY A 161 -1.34 -17.95 8.18
CA GLY A 161 -2.59 -17.76 7.43
C GLY A 161 -2.75 -16.36 6.82
N VAL A 162 -1.71 -15.51 6.84
CA VAL A 162 -1.69 -14.26 6.07
C VAL A 162 -1.66 -14.58 4.58
N ARG A 163 -2.56 -13.99 3.81
CA ARG A 163 -2.69 -14.26 2.36
C ARG A 163 -2.08 -13.19 1.48
N THR A 164 -1.92 -11.98 1.99
CA THR A 164 -1.37 -10.85 1.24
C THR A 164 -0.27 -10.17 2.03
N VAL A 165 0.89 -10.01 1.42
CA VAL A 165 2.00 -9.20 1.92
C VAL A 165 2.28 -8.06 0.94
N ILE A 166 2.34 -6.84 1.47
CA ILE A 166 2.88 -5.68 0.78
C ILE A 166 4.34 -5.58 1.17
N TYR A 167 5.22 -5.89 0.24
CA TYR A 167 6.66 -5.84 0.49
C TYR A 167 7.25 -4.57 -0.08
N THR A 168 7.86 -3.74 0.78
CA THR A 168 8.51 -2.49 0.39
C THR A 168 10.02 -2.60 0.57
N ASP A 169 10.79 -2.48 -0.51
CA ASP A 169 12.22 -2.18 -0.38
C ASP A 169 12.39 -0.69 -0.11
N ILE A 170 12.60 -0.34 1.16
CA ILE A 170 12.67 1.06 1.59
C ILE A 170 13.95 1.77 1.12
N SER A 171 14.99 1.04 0.73
CA SER A 171 16.20 1.61 0.14
C SER A 171 15.92 2.14 -1.28
N ARG A 172 14.90 1.64 -1.94
CA ARG A 172 14.46 2.02 -3.27
C ARG A 172 13.31 3.02 -3.26
N ASP A 173 12.52 3.07 -2.17
CA ASP A 173 11.33 3.90 -2.12
C ASP A 173 11.65 5.39 -2.28
N GLY A 174 10.89 6.07 -3.14
CA GLY A 174 11.05 7.49 -3.44
C GLY A 174 12.30 7.88 -4.20
N THR A 175 13.21 6.94 -4.54
CA THR A 175 14.49 7.23 -5.23
C THR A 175 14.35 7.34 -6.73
N LEU A 176 13.28 6.77 -7.33
CA LEU A 176 13.10 6.63 -8.78
C LEU A 176 14.23 5.84 -9.47
N GLY A 177 14.97 5.07 -8.70
CA GLY A 177 16.11 4.27 -9.15
C GLY A 177 15.76 2.84 -9.58
N GLY A 178 14.47 2.53 -9.68
CA GLY A 178 13.98 1.19 -10.00
C GLY A 178 13.72 0.34 -8.76
N THR A 179 12.81 -0.64 -8.90
CA THR A 179 12.43 -1.55 -7.82
C THR A 179 13.37 -2.77 -7.72
N ASN A 180 13.31 -3.51 -6.61
CA ASN A 180 14.16 -4.66 -6.35
C ASN A 180 13.57 -5.95 -6.95
N LEU A 181 13.70 -6.13 -8.27
CA LEU A 181 13.17 -7.29 -8.99
C LEU A 181 13.71 -8.63 -8.48
N GLU A 182 14.94 -8.66 -7.94
CA GLU A 182 15.54 -9.88 -7.40
C GLU A 182 14.80 -10.35 -6.13
N ALA A 183 14.49 -9.41 -5.23
CA ALA A 183 13.69 -9.72 -4.03
C ALA A 183 12.30 -10.24 -4.41
N TYR A 184 11.61 -9.60 -5.36
CA TYR A 184 10.28 -10.03 -5.78
C TYR A 184 10.29 -11.38 -6.47
N ARG A 185 11.32 -11.72 -7.25
CA ARG A 185 11.45 -13.06 -7.84
C ARG A 185 11.45 -14.16 -6.77
N LYS A 186 12.19 -13.95 -5.68
CA LYS A 186 12.23 -14.90 -4.55
C LYS A 186 10.91 -14.94 -3.77
N LEU A 187 10.29 -13.77 -3.58
CA LEU A 187 9.05 -13.66 -2.80
C LEU A 187 7.85 -14.29 -3.52
N THR A 188 7.76 -14.14 -4.84
CA THR A 188 6.66 -14.72 -5.63
C THR A 188 6.72 -16.25 -5.74
N GLU A 189 7.86 -16.87 -5.42
CA GLU A 189 7.98 -18.32 -5.26
C GLU A 189 7.31 -18.87 -3.98
N LEU A 190 6.92 -17.98 -3.06
CA LEU A 190 6.20 -18.39 -1.83
C LEU A 190 4.74 -18.71 -2.14
N GLU A 191 4.46 -19.94 -2.54
CA GLU A 191 3.10 -20.41 -2.82
C GLU A 191 2.13 -20.12 -1.66
N GLY A 192 0.91 -19.69 -2.00
CA GLY A 192 -0.13 -19.35 -1.03
C GLY A 192 -0.03 -17.93 -0.44
N LEU A 193 0.92 -17.11 -0.91
CA LEU A 193 1.10 -15.73 -0.49
C LEU A 193 1.04 -14.78 -1.70
N GLU A 194 0.03 -13.89 -1.73
CA GLU A 194 -0.05 -12.81 -2.71
C GLU A 194 0.96 -11.71 -2.34
N ILE A 195 1.93 -11.45 -3.22
CA ILE A 195 2.93 -10.39 -3.03
C ILE A 195 2.51 -9.14 -3.79
N ILE A 196 2.40 -8.02 -3.08
CA ILE A 196 2.22 -6.68 -3.66
C ILE A 196 3.57 -5.96 -3.55
N ALA A 197 4.14 -5.60 -4.70
CA ALA A 197 5.43 -4.93 -4.76
C ALA A 197 5.27 -3.44 -4.45
N SER A 198 6.19 -2.89 -3.64
CA SER A 198 6.26 -1.49 -3.26
C SER A 198 7.69 -0.98 -3.18
N GLY A 199 7.88 0.30 -3.44
CA GLY A 199 9.20 0.95 -3.39
C GLY A 199 9.94 0.97 -4.73
N GLY A 200 10.22 2.18 -5.22
CA GLY A 200 11.09 2.46 -6.35
C GLY A 200 10.54 2.22 -7.74
N ILE A 201 9.36 1.65 -7.93
CA ILE A 201 8.78 1.37 -9.26
C ILE A 201 8.69 2.67 -10.05
N SER A 202 9.39 2.73 -11.19
CA SER A 202 9.58 3.95 -11.97
C SER A 202 9.39 3.79 -13.48
N SER A 203 9.16 2.57 -13.96
CA SER A 203 8.99 2.28 -15.38
C SER A 203 7.94 1.20 -15.65
N VAL A 204 7.34 1.25 -16.85
CA VAL A 204 6.39 0.23 -17.33
C VAL A 204 7.06 -1.14 -17.43
N LYS A 205 8.34 -1.19 -17.81
CA LYS A 205 9.10 -2.45 -17.91
C LYS A 205 9.21 -3.18 -16.56
N GLU A 206 9.32 -2.45 -15.46
CA GLU A 206 9.32 -3.07 -14.13
C GLU A 206 7.95 -3.65 -13.78
N ILE A 207 6.86 -3.01 -14.22
CA ILE A 207 5.49 -3.51 -14.04
C ILE A 207 5.29 -4.81 -14.82
N GLU A 208 5.76 -4.86 -16.07
CA GLU A 208 5.75 -6.06 -16.89
C GLU A 208 6.56 -7.19 -16.23
N ALA A 209 7.77 -6.89 -15.78
CA ALA A 209 8.63 -7.87 -15.09
C ALA A 209 7.99 -8.40 -13.81
N LEU A 210 7.37 -7.55 -12.98
CA LEU A 210 6.65 -7.97 -11.76
C LEU A 210 5.45 -8.86 -12.10
N LYS A 211 4.71 -8.52 -13.16
CA LYS A 211 3.58 -9.33 -13.65
C LYS A 211 4.05 -10.71 -14.12
N ASP A 212 5.13 -10.76 -14.90
CA ASP A 212 5.70 -12.02 -15.42
C ASP A 212 6.25 -12.92 -14.31
N MET A 213 6.70 -12.33 -13.20
CA MET A 213 7.10 -13.06 -11.98
C MET A 213 5.90 -13.58 -11.16
N GLY A 214 4.67 -13.21 -11.50
CA GLY A 214 3.48 -13.62 -10.75
C GLY A 214 3.16 -12.74 -9.53
N ALA A 215 3.68 -11.52 -9.45
CA ALA A 215 3.26 -10.57 -8.41
C ALA A 215 1.76 -10.31 -8.47
N GLY A 216 1.09 -10.31 -7.32
CA GLY A 216 -0.34 -10.05 -7.20
C GLY A 216 -0.71 -8.60 -7.47
N GLY A 217 0.21 -7.67 -7.12
CA GLY A 217 0.01 -6.24 -7.34
C GLY A 217 1.29 -5.42 -7.27
N ALA A 218 1.14 -4.13 -7.61
CA ALA A 218 2.20 -3.14 -7.51
C ALA A 218 1.64 -1.79 -7.00
N ILE A 219 2.31 -1.19 -6.03
CA ILE A 219 1.98 0.13 -5.50
C ILE A 219 2.80 1.17 -6.22
N LEU A 220 2.13 2.16 -6.79
CA LEU A 220 2.73 3.25 -7.54
C LEU A 220 2.60 4.56 -6.76
N GLY A 221 3.72 5.11 -6.37
CA GLY A 221 3.80 6.34 -5.58
C GLY A 221 4.40 7.49 -6.37
N LYS A 222 5.55 7.98 -5.90
CA LYS A 222 6.24 9.20 -6.35
C LYS A 222 6.37 9.32 -7.87
N ALA A 223 6.67 8.23 -8.57
CA ALA A 223 6.85 8.25 -10.03
C ALA A 223 5.60 8.73 -10.80
N VAL A 224 4.40 8.39 -10.30
CA VAL A 224 3.13 8.84 -10.90
C VAL A 224 2.88 10.31 -10.58
N TYR A 225 3.13 10.74 -9.35
CA TYR A 225 2.96 12.15 -8.96
C TYR A 225 3.91 13.08 -9.70
N ASP A 226 5.15 12.66 -9.92
CA ASP A 226 6.17 13.43 -10.63
C ASP A 226 6.03 13.36 -12.17
N GLY A 227 5.04 12.62 -12.68
CA GLY A 227 4.80 12.45 -14.12
C GLY A 227 5.85 11.61 -14.85
N LYS A 228 6.73 10.89 -14.09
CA LYS A 228 7.75 10.01 -14.68
C LYS A 228 7.22 8.66 -15.11
N LEU A 229 6.12 8.23 -14.49
CA LEU A 229 5.42 7.00 -14.82
C LEU A 229 3.96 7.33 -15.14
N ASP A 230 3.53 7.04 -16.34
CA ASP A 230 2.13 7.20 -16.76
C ASP A 230 1.26 6.10 -16.15
N LEU A 231 0.23 6.50 -15.39
CA LEU A 231 -0.66 5.56 -14.71
C LEU A 231 -1.48 4.73 -15.71
N GLY A 232 -1.97 5.33 -16.80
CA GLY A 232 -2.75 4.62 -17.81
C GLY A 232 -1.93 3.55 -18.52
N MET A 233 -0.67 3.86 -18.86
CA MET A 233 0.25 2.87 -19.44
C MET A 233 0.55 1.75 -18.42
N SER A 234 0.71 2.08 -17.16
CA SER A 234 0.96 1.13 -16.07
C SER A 234 -0.20 0.15 -15.89
N LEU A 235 -1.43 0.67 -15.90
CA LEU A 235 -2.66 -0.13 -15.80
C LEU A 235 -2.81 -1.08 -17.00
N ARG A 236 -2.53 -0.61 -18.21
CA ARG A 236 -2.55 -1.46 -19.43
C ARG A 236 -1.50 -2.57 -19.37
N ALA A 237 -0.26 -2.25 -19.02
CA ALA A 237 0.82 -3.23 -18.91
C ALA A 237 0.51 -4.31 -17.86
N ALA A 238 -0.06 -3.91 -16.74
CA ALA A 238 -0.50 -4.84 -15.68
C ALA A 238 -1.72 -5.68 -16.09
N GLY A 239 -2.52 -5.24 -17.08
CA GLY A 239 -3.82 -5.82 -17.41
C GLY A 239 -4.88 -5.52 -16.33
N ASP A 240 -4.80 -4.35 -15.68
CA ASP A 240 -5.70 -3.92 -14.60
C ASP A 240 -6.52 -2.67 -14.98
N MET A 241 -6.54 -2.31 -16.25
CA MET A 241 -7.31 -1.17 -16.72
C MET A 241 -8.80 -1.48 -16.72
N ARG A 242 -9.62 -0.52 -16.34
CA ARG A 242 -11.08 -0.61 -16.46
C ARG A 242 -11.46 -0.52 -17.94
N ASP A 243 -12.26 -1.48 -18.44
CA ASP A 243 -12.59 -1.59 -19.86
C ASP A 243 -13.55 -0.48 -20.34
N GLU A 244 -14.37 0.07 -19.46
CA GLU A 244 -15.24 1.22 -19.72
C GLU A 244 -15.09 2.24 -18.59
N LEU A 245 -14.84 3.49 -18.95
CA LEU A 245 -15.07 4.62 -18.06
C LEU A 245 -16.59 4.72 -17.89
N ASP A 246 -17.07 4.39 -16.70
CA ASP A 246 -18.47 4.62 -16.36
C ASP A 246 -18.69 6.16 -16.43
N ASP A 247 -19.37 6.62 -17.50
CA ASP A 247 -19.67 8.05 -17.76
C ASP A 247 -20.48 8.70 -16.61
N LYS A 248 -20.85 7.91 -15.61
CA LYS A 248 -21.59 8.34 -14.41
C LYS A 248 -20.71 8.88 -13.29
N LEU A 249 -19.36 8.94 -13.46
CA LEU A 249 -18.52 9.63 -12.47
C LEU A 249 -18.88 11.11 -12.47
N PRO A 250 -19.42 11.66 -11.37
CA PRO A 250 -19.82 13.06 -11.32
C PRO A 250 -18.62 13.97 -11.61
N LEU A 251 -18.88 15.00 -12.41
CA LEU A 251 -17.88 15.98 -12.85
C LEU A 251 -17.43 16.95 -11.72
N PHE A 252 -18.00 16.82 -10.50
CA PHE A 252 -17.83 17.80 -9.42
C PHE A 252 -17.32 17.17 -8.14
#